data_f44e111987c670b847e1da6d686edd9f
#
_entry.id   f44e111987c670b847e1da6d686edd9f
#
_cell.length_a   1.000
_cell.length_b   1.000
_cell.length_c   1.000
_cell.angle_alpha   90.00
_cell.angle_beta   90.00
_cell.angle_gamma   90.00
#
_symmetry.space_group_name_H-M   'P 1'
#
loop_
_entity.id
_entity.type
_entity.pdbx_description
1 polymer ?
#
loop_
_entity_poly.entity_id
_entity_poly.type
_entity_poly.pdbx_seq_one_letter_code
_entity_poly.pdbx_strand_id
1 'polypeptide(L)'
;MPRLMEIRLEKRNVACIAQLLDTDAPLTCDIVWNALPLGGDAWHAKYAMNEIYCLVPPIQGDGPGLENSTTTPIPGDIVYFYFPKGHLARSFREERGLEHLPGVVDLAVFYGRNNFLFNPATGFVPGNVYATIVENFESFARASHDVWRSGSVGERLTYRRVSARQ
;
A
#
# COMPACT_ATOMS: atom_id res chain seq x y z
N MET A 1 -23.64 -0.13 3.27
CA MET A 1 -22.73 0.82 3.94
C MET A 1 -21.35 0.66 3.34
N PRO A 2 -20.58 1.74 3.15
CA PRO A 2 -19.22 1.66 2.60
C PRO A 2 -18.31 0.85 3.55
N ARG A 3 -17.42 0.06 2.99
CA ARG A 3 -16.38 -0.64 3.74
C ARG A 3 -15.28 0.36 4.09
N LEU A 4 -14.99 0.51 5.38
CA LEU A 4 -13.97 1.44 5.89
C LEU A 4 -12.81 0.66 6.52
N MET A 5 -11.61 1.17 6.28
CA MET A 5 -10.36 0.57 6.71
C MET A 5 -9.51 1.63 7.44
N GLU A 6 -9.05 1.31 8.64
CA GLU A 6 -8.02 2.11 9.33
C GLU A 6 -6.65 1.73 8.78
N ILE A 7 -5.85 2.74 8.45
CA ILE A 7 -4.45 2.60 8.08
C ILE A 7 -3.63 3.38 9.12
N ARG A 8 -2.62 2.73 9.71
CA ARG A 8 -1.87 3.28 10.82
C ARG A 8 -0.37 3.14 10.65
N LEU A 9 0.35 4.21 11.01
CA LEU A 9 1.77 4.20 11.32
C LEU A 9 1.91 3.97 12.84
N GLU A 10 2.29 2.76 13.23
CA GLU A 10 2.22 2.30 14.61
C GLU A 10 3.18 3.06 15.53
N LYS A 11 4.45 3.20 15.15
CA LYS A 11 5.47 3.89 15.95
C LYS A 11 5.15 5.38 16.11
N ARG A 12 4.64 6.02 15.06
CA ARG A 12 4.24 7.44 15.08
C ARG A 12 2.85 7.66 15.68
N ASN A 13 2.11 6.59 15.93
CA ASN A 13 0.76 6.62 16.48
C ASN A 13 -0.18 7.57 15.71
N VAL A 14 -0.12 7.49 14.38
CA VAL A 14 -0.98 8.27 13.47
C VAL A 14 -1.75 7.34 12.58
N ALA A 15 -3.05 7.55 12.46
CA ALA A 15 -3.92 6.78 11.60
C ALA A 15 -4.80 7.67 10.71
N CYS A 16 -5.22 7.11 9.59
CA CYS A 16 -6.27 7.66 8.73
C CYS A 16 -7.34 6.60 8.47
N ILE A 17 -8.50 7.04 7.97
CA ILE A 17 -9.56 6.14 7.52
C ILE A 17 -9.65 6.22 6.00
N ALA A 18 -9.64 5.06 5.36
CA ALA A 18 -9.85 4.91 3.93
C ALA A 18 -11.16 4.17 3.64
N GLN A 19 -11.84 4.60 2.59
CA GLN A 19 -13.03 3.94 2.05
C GLN A 19 -12.63 3.09 0.86
N LEU A 20 -13.08 1.84 0.84
CA LEU A 20 -12.89 0.95 -0.29
C LEU A 20 -13.70 1.41 -1.50
N LEU A 21 -13.12 1.26 -2.69
CA LEU A 21 -13.74 1.60 -3.99
C LEU A 21 -14.41 0.35 -4.57
N ASP A 22 -15.44 -0.13 -3.89
CA ASP A 22 -16.12 -1.40 -4.19
C ASP A 22 -16.71 -1.48 -5.59
N THR A 23 -17.03 -0.33 -6.19
CA THR A 23 -17.57 -0.26 -7.56
C THR A 23 -16.45 -0.29 -8.61
N ASP A 24 -15.32 0.36 -8.32
CA ASP A 24 -14.26 0.56 -9.32
C ASP A 24 -13.24 -0.59 -9.30
N ALA A 25 -12.99 -1.17 -8.11
CA ALA A 25 -12.01 -2.25 -7.91
C ALA A 25 -12.59 -3.39 -7.04
N PRO A 26 -13.72 -4.02 -7.43
CA PRO A 26 -14.42 -4.98 -6.58
C PRO A 26 -13.56 -6.18 -6.20
N LEU A 27 -12.78 -6.75 -7.12
CA LEU A 27 -11.95 -7.93 -6.84
C LEU A 27 -10.81 -7.60 -5.89
N THR A 28 -10.12 -6.47 -6.12
CA THR A 28 -9.03 -6.01 -5.26
C THR A 28 -9.55 -5.69 -3.85
N CYS A 29 -10.69 -5.00 -3.77
CA CYS A 29 -11.36 -4.70 -2.51
C CYS A 29 -11.70 -5.98 -1.72
N ASP A 30 -12.26 -6.99 -2.38
CA ASP A 30 -12.63 -8.25 -1.73
C ASP A 30 -11.41 -9.02 -1.23
N ILE A 31 -10.36 -9.11 -2.04
CA ILE A 31 -9.10 -9.78 -1.67
C ILE A 31 -8.51 -9.14 -0.41
N VAL A 32 -8.35 -7.81 -0.42
CA VAL A 32 -7.78 -7.10 0.72
C VAL A 32 -8.70 -7.18 1.94
N TRP A 33 -9.99 -6.91 1.77
CA TRP A 33 -10.95 -6.91 2.87
C TRP A 33 -11.03 -8.23 3.62
N ASN A 34 -11.03 -9.34 2.89
CA ASN A 34 -11.12 -10.67 3.48
C ASN A 34 -9.83 -11.08 4.21
N ALA A 35 -8.69 -10.51 3.83
CA ALA A 35 -7.40 -10.79 4.45
C ALA A 35 -7.09 -9.91 5.67
N LEU A 36 -7.83 -8.80 5.88
CA LEU A 36 -7.59 -7.91 7.02
C LEU A 36 -7.73 -8.63 8.37
N PRO A 37 -6.87 -8.37 9.39
CA PRO A 37 -5.84 -7.33 9.39
C PRO A 37 -4.55 -7.70 8.64
N LEU A 38 -3.96 -6.72 7.98
CA LEU A 38 -2.69 -6.83 7.25
C LEU A 38 -1.67 -5.82 7.77
N GLY A 39 -0.41 -6.01 7.45
CA GLY A 39 0.63 -5.04 7.76
C GLY A 39 2.03 -5.63 7.72
N GLY A 40 2.99 -4.74 7.74
CA GLY A 40 4.41 -5.07 7.69
C GLY A 40 5.27 -3.88 8.07
N ASP A 41 6.58 -4.05 7.96
CA ASP A 41 7.52 -2.93 8.12
C ASP A 41 7.20 -1.85 7.11
N ALA A 42 7.16 -0.60 7.55
CA ALA A 42 6.91 0.53 6.68
C ALA A 42 8.17 0.89 5.89
N TRP A 43 8.01 1.10 4.60
CA TRP A 43 9.04 1.56 3.69
C TRP A 43 8.58 2.83 2.97
N HIS A 44 9.53 3.69 2.59
CA HIS A 44 9.28 4.80 1.69
C HIS A 44 9.82 4.46 0.30
N ALA A 45 9.06 4.81 -0.75
CA ALA A 45 9.48 4.55 -2.12
C ALA A 45 10.74 5.32 -2.51
N LYS A 46 11.55 4.70 -3.36
CA LYS A 46 12.73 5.34 -3.96
C LYS A 46 12.44 6.00 -5.32
N TYR A 47 11.40 5.54 -6.04
CA TYR A 47 11.09 5.98 -7.40
C TYR A 47 9.72 6.64 -7.54
N ALA A 48 8.72 6.16 -6.82
CA ALA A 48 7.32 6.58 -6.97
C ALA A 48 6.97 7.91 -6.27
N MET A 49 7.94 8.64 -5.79
CA MET A 49 7.83 9.93 -5.06
C MET A 49 7.21 9.76 -3.66
N ASN A 50 5.96 10.19 -3.48
CA ASN A 50 5.31 10.33 -2.17
C ASN A 50 4.49 9.07 -1.82
N GLU A 51 5.18 7.96 -1.75
CA GLU A 51 4.62 6.65 -1.44
C GLU A 51 5.22 6.09 -0.15
N ILE A 52 4.36 5.65 0.76
CA ILE A 52 4.72 4.79 1.88
C ILE A 52 4.01 3.44 1.70
N TYR A 53 4.72 2.34 1.93
CA TYR A 53 4.19 1.01 1.68
C TYR A 53 4.67 -0.04 2.68
N CYS A 54 3.98 -1.15 2.72
CA CYS A 54 4.47 -2.38 3.33
C CYS A 54 4.31 -3.57 2.37
N LEU A 55 5.14 -4.59 2.59
CA LEU A 55 5.11 -5.81 1.81
C LEU A 55 4.53 -6.94 2.64
N VAL A 56 3.58 -7.66 2.06
CA VAL A 56 2.95 -8.85 2.67
C VAL A 56 3.07 -10.05 1.73
N PRO A 57 2.98 -11.29 2.25
CA PRO A 57 2.88 -12.46 1.39
C PRO A 57 1.71 -12.37 0.42
N PRO A 58 1.73 -13.10 -0.71
CA PRO A 58 0.59 -13.18 -1.61
C PRO A 58 -0.68 -13.56 -0.86
N ILE A 59 -1.75 -12.76 -1.07
CA ILE A 59 -3.02 -12.95 -0.37
C ILE A 59 -3.87 -14.01 -1.08
N GLN A 60 -3.92 -13.95 -2.40
CA GLN A 60 -4.69 -14.88 -3.22
C GLN A 60 -4.01 -15.10 -4.57
N GLY A 61 -3.34 -16.22 -4.73
CA GLY A 61 -2.68 -16.60 -5.99
C GLY A 61 -1.86 -15.48 -6.61
N ASP A 62 -2.04 -15.24 -7.89
CA ASP A 62 -1.37 -14.18 -8.65
C ASP A 62 -2.09 -12.81 -8.57
N GLY A 63 -3.03 -12.66 -7.63
CA GLY A 63 -3.79 -11.44 -7.43
C GLY A 63 -4.93 -11.23 -8.43
N PRO A 64 -5.60 -10.05 -8.40
CA PRO A 64 -6.80 -9.77 -9.19
C PRO A 64 -6.52 -9.41 -10.66
N GLY A 65 -5.25 -9.29 -11.07
CA GLY A 65 -4.90 -8.64 -12.33
C GLY A 65 -5.01 -7.10 -12.23
N LEU A 66 -5.04 -6.41 -13.36
CA LEU A 66 -5.22 -4.96 -13.39
C LEU A 66 -6.71 -4.60 -13.28
N GLU A 67 -7.04 -3.77 -12.30
CA GLU A 67 -8.39 -3.32 -11.99
C GLU A 67 -8.31 -1.90 -11.44
N ASN A 68 -9.01 -0.93 -12.03
CA ASN A 68 -8.91 0.49 -11.69
C ASN A 68 -7.45 0.97 -11.57
N SER A 69 -6.59 0.54 -12.50
CA SER A 69 -5.14 0.73 -12.39
C SER A 69 -4.69 2.10 -12.89
N THR A 70 -3.61 2.61 -12.30
CA THR A 70 -2.97 3.85 -12.70
C THR A 70 -1.45 3.74 -12.60
N THR A 71 -0.75 4.60 -13.35
CA THR A 71 0.68 4.87 -13.18
C THR A 71 0.96 6.23 -12.55
N THR A 72 -0.09 7.01 -12.26
CA THR A 72 -0.01 8.36 -11.71
C THR A 72 -0.97 8.55 -10.54
N PRO A 73 -0.81 7.78 -9.44
CA PRO A 73 -1.70 7.90 -8.29
C PRO A 73 -1.68 9.30 -7.70
N ILE A 74 -2.80 9.71 -7.14
CA ILE A 74 -3.00 11.03 -6.53
C ILE A 74 -2.98 10.95 -5.01
N PRO A 75 -2.82 12.09 -4.30
CA PRO A 75 -2.87 12.11 -2.85
C PRO A 75 -4.15 11.50 -2.28
N GLY A 76 -4.00 10.56 -1.37
CA GLY A 76 -5.10 9.82 -0.75
C GLY A 76 -5.38 8.45 -1.37
N ASP A 77 -4.81 8.13 -2.54
CA ASP A 77 -4.96 6.81 -3.16
C ASP A 77 -4.28 5.73 -2.32
N ILE A 78 -4.98 4.61 -2.16
CA ILE A 78 -4.46 3.37 -1.61
C ILE A 78 -4.37 2.37 -2.75
N VAL A 79 -3.16 1.84 -2.96
CA VAL A 79 -2.84 1.09 -4.18
C VAL A 79 -2.33 -0.30 -3.83
N TYR A 80 -2.78 -1.28 -4.59
CA TYR A 80 -2.38 -2.68 -4.51
C TYR A 80 -1.50 -3.03 -5.70
N PHE A 81 -0.34 -3.62 -5.42
CA PHE A 81 0.52 -4.24 -6.44
C PHE A 81 0.73 -5.71 -6.10
N TYR A 82 0.81 -6.53 -7.14
CA TYR A 82 1.31 -7.88 -7.02
C TYR A 82 2.59 -8.04 -7.85
N PHE A 83 3.66 -8.46 -7.20
CA PHE A 83 4.94 -8.72 -7.83
C PHE A 83 5.24 -10.22 -7.80
N PRO A 84 5.20 -10.93 -8.94
CA PRO A 84 5.56 -12.34 -9.01
C PRO A 84 7.05 -12.53 -8.71
N LYS A 85 7.41 -13.76 -8.36
CA LYS A 85 8.81 -14.14 -8.14
C LYS A 85 9.66 -13.82 -9.37
N GLY A 86 10.75 -13.09 -9.14
CA GLY A 86 11.66 -12.64 -10.21
C GLY A 86 11.37 -11.25 -10.74
N HIS A 87 10.23 -10.64 -10.45
CA HIS A 87 9.96 -9.23 -10.82
C HIS A 87 10.82 -8.27 -10.00
N LEU A 88 10.95 -8.53 -8.69
CA LEU A 88 11.81 -7.75 -7.81
C LEU A 88 13.23 -8.34 -7.75
N ALA A 89 14.24 -7.48 -7.71
CA ALA A 89 15.63 -7.89 -7.59
C ALA A 89 15.86 -8.81 -6.38
N ARG A 90 16.74 -9.79 -6.53
CA ARG A 90 17.06 -10.74 -5.46
C ARG A 90 17.54 -10.03 -4.20
N SER A 91 18.46 -9.07 -4.33
CA SER A 91 19.00 -8.28 -3.21
C SER A 91 17.90 -7.53 -2.46
N PHE A 92 16.90 -6.98 -3.18
CA PHE A 92 15.74 -6.31 -2.58
C PHE A 92 14.93 -7.27 -1.72
N ARG A 93 14.72 -8.50 -2.20
CA ARG A 93 13.94 -9.51 -1.46
C ARG A 93 14.72 -10.06 -0.26
N GLU A 94 16.01 -10.32 -0.42
CA GLU A 94 16.89 -10.79 0.68
C GLU A 94 16.98 -9.76 1.81
N GLU A 95 17.16 -8.49 1.49
CA GLU A 95 17.17 -7.39 2.48
C GLU A 95 15.90 -7.35 3.35
N ARG A 96 14.78 -7.83 2.83
CA ARG A 96 13.46 -7.84 3.47
C ARG A 96 12.98 -9.20 3.95
N GLY A 97 13.80 -10.23 3.83
CA GLY A 97 13.44 -11.59 4.22
C GLY A 97 12.33 -12.22 3.37
N LEU A 98 12.19 -11.81 2.10
CA LEU A 98 11.11 -12.19 1.21
C LEU A 98 11.56 -13.19 0.12
N GLU A 99 12.81 -13.64 0.15
CA GLU A 99 13.41 -14.47 -0.89
C GLU A 99 12.73 -15.83 -1.06
N HIS A 100 12.10 -16.34 -0.02
CA HIS A 100 11.41 -17.63 0.01
C HIS A 100 9.97 -17.56 -0.53
N LEU A 101 9.41 -16.35 -0.68
CA LEU A 101 8.04 -16.18 -1.13
C LEU A 101 7.90 -16.35 -2.66
N PRO A 102 6.78 -16.90 -3.16
CA PRO A 102 6.51 -17.06 -4.59
C PRO A 102 6.23 -15.71 -5.29
N GLY A 103 5.91 -14.69 -4.54
CA GLY A 103 5.65 -13.32 -4.93
C GLY A 103 5.45 -12.47 -3.69
N VAL A 104 5.16 -11.21 -3.87
CA VAL A 104 4.81 -10.28 -2.77
C VAL A 104 3.66 -9.38 -3.20
N VAL A 105 2.86 -8.99 -2.23
CA VAL A 105 1.87 -7.93 -2.37
C VAL A 105 2.44 -6.68 -1.72
N ASP A 106 2.38 -5.58 -2.44
CA ASP A 106 2.72 -4.25 -1.95
C ASP A 106 1.41 -3.48 -1.71
N LEU A 107 1.22 -3.04 -0.48
CA LEU A 107 0.11 -2.21 -0.06
C LEU A 107 0.64 -0.80 0.19
N ALA A 108 0.30 0.11 -0.71
CA ALA A 108 0.87 1.44 -0.78
C ALA A 108 -0.14 2.53 -0.47
N VAL A 109 0.33 3.60 0.19
CA VAL A 109 -0.43 4.83 0.44
C VAL A 109 0.30 5.98 -0.23
N PHE A 110 -0.39 6.68 -1.14
CA PHE A 110 0.14 7.87 -1.79
C PHE A 110 -0.32 9.12 -1.03
N TYR A 111 0.62 9.85 -0.47
CA TYR A 111 0.34 10.95 0.46
C TYR A 111 0.68 12.34 -0.08
N GLY A 112 1.19 12.44 -1.29
CA GLY A 112 1.58 13.70 -1.93
C GLY A 112 1.36 13.68 -3.43
N ARG A 113 1.68 14.77 -4.10
CA ARG A 113 1.48 14.98 -5.55
C ARG A 113 2.68 14.50 -6.37
N ASN A 114 2.52 14.49 -7.70
CA ASN A 114 3.56 14.20 -8.69
C ASN A 114 4.11 12.76 -8.64
N ASN A 115 3.28 11.81 -8.27
CA ASN A 115 3.66 10.40 -8.27
C ASN A 115 3.71 9.86 -9.70
N PHE A 116 4.70 9.01 -9.94
CA PHE A 116 4.91 8.39 -11.24
C PHE A 116 5.44 6.97 -11.04
N LEU A 117 4.63 5.98 -11.38
CA LEU A 117 4.95 4.57 -11.16
C LEU A 117 5.80 4.02 -12.31
N PHE A 118 7.04 4.45 -12.32
CA PHE A 118 8.06 4.01 -13.27
C PHE A 118 9.31 3.54 -12.52
N ASN A 119 9.68 2.29 -12.74
CA ASN A 119 10.93 1.74 -12.23
C ASN A 119 11.94 1.69 -13.37
N PRO A 120 13.13 2.29 -13.24
CA PRO A 120 14.15 2.29 -14.30
C PRO A 120 14.56 0.90 -14.78
N ALA A 121 14.46 -0.13 -13.94
CA ALA A 121 14.81 -1.49 -14.28
C ALA A 121 13.72 -2.28 -15.01
N THR A 122 12.42 -1.97 -14.72
CA THR A 122 11.28 -2.78 -15.19
C THR A 122 10.26 -2.00 -16.02
N GLY A 123 10.39 -0.65 -16.09
CA GLY A 123 9.45 0.21 -16.82
C GLY A 123 8.23 0.61 -15.98
N PHE A 124 7.11 0.83 -16.63
CA PHE A 124 5.85 1.19 -15.96
C PHE A 124 5.35 0.07 -15.07
N VAL A 125 4.91 0.45 -13.86
CA VAL A 125 4.40 -0.47 -12.84
C VAL A 125 3.00 0.00 -12.42
N PRO A 126 1.95 -0.28 -13.21
CA PRO A 126 0.60 0.12 -12.84
C PRO A 126 0.14 -0.61 -11.59
N GLY A 127 -0.54 0.13 -10.71
CA GLY A 127 -1.12 -0.42 -9.49
C GLY A 127 -2.62 -0.18 -9.41
N ASN A 128 -3.35 -1.06 -8.73
CA ASN A 128 -4.79 -0.98 -8.58
C ASN A 128 -5.16 -0.02 -7.45
N VAL A 129 -5.83 1.08 -7.77
CA VAL A 129 -6.40 1.97 -6.76
C VAL A 129 -7.67 1.33 -6.23
N TYR A 130 -7.64 0.85 -4.97
CA TYR A 130 -8.76 0.11 -4.38
C TYR A 130 -9.42 0.81 -3.19
N ALA A 131 -8.80 1.88 -2.68
CA ALA A 131 -9.38 2.69 -1.61
C ALA A 131 -8.89 4.13 -1.71
N THR A 132 -9.58 5.04 -1.03
CA THR A 132 -9.18 6.44 -0.89
C THR A 132 -9.33 6.90 0.55
N ILE A 133 -8.40 7.74 1.04
CA ILE A 133 -8.48 8.29 2.39
C ILE A 133 -9.63 9.31 2.46
N VAL A 134 -10.49 9.12 3.45
CA VAL A 134 -11.67 9.97 3.69
C VAL A 134 -11.61 10.75 5.00
N GLU A 135 -10.75 10.32 5.95
CA GLU A 135 -10.55 11.03 7.22
C GLU A 135 -9.07 11.09 7.59
N ASN A 136 -8.65 12.19 8.18
CA ASN A 136 -7.32 12.45 8.77
C ASN A 136 -6.14 12.37 7.78
N PHE A 137 -6.39 12.70 6.51
CA PHE A 137 -5.37 12.66 5.46
C PHE A 137 -4.14 13.50 5.79
N GLU A 138 -4.32 14.77 6.19
CA GLU A 138 -3.20 15.70 6.39
C GLU A 138 -2.23 15.25 7.49
N SER A 139 -2.75 14.72 8.61
CA SER A 139 -1.90 14.22 9.69
C SER A 139 -1.13 12.98 9.26
N PHE A 140 -1.79 12.09 8.51
CA PHE A 140 -1.15 10.90 7.96
C PHE A 140 -0.09 11.26 6.92
N ALA A 141 -0.37 12.23 6.05
CA ALA A 141 0.59 12.72 5.06
C ALA A 141 1.83 13.34 5.71
N ARG A 142 1.66 14.15 6.77
CA ARG A 142 2.80 14.69 7.53
C ARG A 142 3.65 13.59 8.17
N ALA A 143 3.01 12.59 8.77
CA ALA A 143 3.71 11.45 9.37
C ALA A 143 4.45 10.61 8.31
N SER A 144 3.84 10.40 7.14
CA SER A 144 4.47 9.71 6.02
C SER A 144 5.68 10.48 5.47
N HIS A 145 5.58 11.80 5.36
CA HIS A 145 6.72 12.65 4.99
C HIS A 145 7.83 12.60 6.04
N ASP A 146 7.49 12.50 7.33
CA ASP A 146 8.49 12.32 8.39
C ASP A 146 9.21 10.97 8.29
N VAL A 147 8.54 9.90 7.85
CA VAL A 147 9.20 8.62 7.53
C VAL A 147 10.29 8.83 6.48
N TRP A 148 10.02 9.60 5.43
CA TRP A 148 11.02 9.93 4.41
C TRP A 148 12.22 10.71 5.00
N ARG A 149 11.98 11.69 5.88
CA ARG A 149 13.03 12.52 6.47
C ARG A 149 13.86 11.84 7.55
N SER A 150 13.21 11.07 8.41
CA SER A 150 13.78 10.53 9.65
C SER A 150 14.08 9.03 9.59
N GLY A 151 13.61 8.37 8.53
CA GLY A 151 13.75 6.94 8.34
C GLY A 151 12.58 6.12 8.89
N SER A 152 12.50 4.88 8.39
CA SER A 152 11.42 3.95 8.70
C SER A 152 11.78 2.87 9.73
N VAL A 153 12.97 2.90 10.28
CA VAL A 153 13.44 1.85 11.20
C VAL A 153 12.50 1.69 12.40
N GLY A 154 11.95 0.48 12.55
CA GLY A 154 11.00 0.14 13.63
C GLY A 154 9.59 0.68 13.41
N GLU A 155 9.29 1.30 12.25
CA GLU A 155 7.94 1.71 11.89
C GLU A 155 7.21 0.56 11.21
N ARG A 156 5.91 0.45 11.48
CA ARG A 156 5.02 -0.51 10.83
C ARG A 156 3.82 0.21 10.23
N LEU A 157 3.44 -0.21 9.03
CA LEU A 157 2.22 0.21 8.37
C LEU A 157 1.20 -0.92 8.48
N THR A 158 0.05 -0.65 9.10
CA THR A 158 -0.98 -1.65 9.38
C THR A 158 -2.34 -1.22 8.84
N TYR A 159 -3.14 -2.22 8.47
CA TYR A 159 -4.46 -2.08 7.86
C TYR A 159 -5.46 -2.94 8.65
N ARG A 160 -6.58 -2.35 9.07
CA ARG A 160 -7.62 -3.05 9.86
C ARG A 160 -9.01 -2.62 9.41
N ARG A 161 -9.99 -3.51 9.56
CA ARG A 161 -11.39 -3.11 9.38
C ARG A 161 -11.78 -2.10 10.45
N VAL A 162 -12.49 -1.04 10.05
CA VAL A 162 -13.16 -0.18 11.03
C VAL A 162 -14.39 -0.93 11.51
N SER A 163 -14.44 -1.21 12.81
CA SER A 163 -15.67 -1.76 13.42
C SER A 163 -16.79 -0.72 13.31
N ALA A 164 -17.98 -1.14 12.87
CA ALA A 164 -19.13 -0.25 12.93
C ALA A 164 -19.25 0.28 14.37
N ARG A 165 -19.22 1.60 14.53
CA ARG A 165 -19.55 2.21 15.83
C ARG A 165 -20.99 1.82 16.14
N GLN A 166 -21.17 1.04 17.21
CA GLN A 166 -22.49 0.76 17.79
C GLN A 166 -23.11 2.06 18.30
#